data_2411d195181f1677aea62496a452d2ff
#
_entry.id   2411d195181f1677aea62496a452d2ff
#
_cell.length_a   1.000
_cell.length_b   1.000
_cell.length_c   1.000
_cell.angle_alpha   90.00
_cell.angle_beta   90.00
_cell.angle_gamma   90.00
#
_symmetry.space_group_name_H-M   'P 1'
#
loop_
_entity.id
_entity.type
_entity.pdbx_description
1 polymer ?
#
loop_
_entity_poly.entity_id
_entity_poly.type
_entity_poly.pdbx_seq_one_letter_code
_entity_poly.pdbx_strand_id
1 'polypeptide(L)'
;MATDPDTKSFVLRSTYRMNVVQSLSRVGQLTPTSIAQKTGIRQPHVSRTLSELRQEGLVSLAVPEDQHKGRLYELTEFGEEIWSETNQIHWQNDVANIPSTHREIVAHLHQELGEKVTGVGYYDGSTVSMYYFHDQMRHKYSEEQFVKSSETLIEEFSHTDTEAAEIVGELRYEVQSFTELNRIVIYSDGGFLTIGLQSECQFEYPSLIEDCQSILNDASE
;
A
#
# COMPACT_ATOMS: atom_id res chain seq x y z
N MET A 1 -9.71 -15.18 18.30
CA MET A 1 -8.41 -15.56 18.93
C MET A 1 -7.48 -14.40 18.70
N ALA A 2 -6.67 -14.00 19.68
CA ALA A 2 -5.71 -12.93 19.44
C ALA A 2 -4.64 -13.43 18.46
N THR A 3 -4.48 -12.75 17.36
CA THR A 3 -3.52 -13.06 16.30
C THR A 3 -2.11 -12.96 16.87
N ASP A 4 -1.26 -13.91 16.57
CA ASP A 4 0.12 -13.94 17.07
C ASP A 4 0.93 -12.78 16.44
N PRO A 5 1.43 -11.82 17.22
CA PRO A 5 2.23 -10.70 16.72
C PRO A 5 3.47 -11.14 15.93
N ASP A 6 4.01 -12.32 16.23
CA ASP A 6 5.17 -12.88 15.55
C ASP A 6 4.84 -13.28 14.11
N THR A 7 3.64 -13.82 13.85
CA THR A 7 3.21 -14.23 12.51
C THR A 7 2.95 -13.03 11.60
N LYS A 8 2.35 -11.94 12.11
CA LYS A 8 2.24 -10.69 11.36
C LYS A 8 3.61 -10.15 10.98
N SER A 9 4.49 -10.05 11.97
CA SER A 9 5.87 -9.61 11.77
C SER A 9 6.62 -10.49 10.75
N PHE A 10 6.36 -11.81 10.74
CA PHE A 10 6.92 -12.73 9.76
C PHE A 10 6.50 -12.39 8.34
N VAL A 11 5.23 -12.07 8.10
CA VAL A 11 4.74 -11.66 6.77
C VAL A 11 5.36 -10.31 6.37
N LEU A 12 5.27 -9.30 7.24
CA LEU A 12 5.69 -7.92 6.99
C LEU A 12 7.19 -7.77 6.71
N ARG A 13 8.05 -8.60 7.29
CA ARG A 13 9.51 -8.53 7.10
C ARG A 13 10.02 -9.00 5.75
N SER A 14 9.13 -9.40 4.83
CA SER A 14 9.54 -9.90 3.52
C SER A 14 8.57 -9.45 2.43
N THR A 15 9.05 -8.59 1.54
CA THR A 15 8.33 -8.16 0.34
C THR A 15 7.82 -9.36 -0.48
N TYR A 16 8.58 -10.44 -0.55
CA TYR A 16 8.16 -11.65 -1.26
C TYR A 16 6.95 -12.33 -0.59
N ARG A 17 6.93 -12.42 0.75
CA ARG A 17 5.80 -13.00 1.49
C ARG A 17 4.56 -12.14 1.34
N MET A 18 4.71 -10.83 1.48
CA MET A 18 3.62 -9.87 1.28
C MET A 18 2.99 -10.01 -0.10
N ASN A 19 3.79 -9.95 -1.17
CA ASN A 19 3.30 -10.04 -2.55
C ASN A 19 2.61 -11.39 -2.84
N VAL A 20 3.11 -12.49 -2.29
CA VAL A 20 2.48 -13.81 -2.43
C VAL A 20 1.14 -13.86 -1.71
N VAL A 21 1.09 -13.41 -0.44
CA VAL A 21 -0.14 -13.38 0.37
C VAL A 21 -1.18 -12.47 -0.27
N GLN A 22 -0.80 -11.27 -0.69
CA GLN A 22 -1.66 -10.33 -1.39
C GLN A 22 -2.25 -10.92 -2.69
N SER A 23 -1.41 -11.58 -3.50
CA SER A 23 -1.88 -12.20 -4.74
C SER A 23 -2.91 -13.31 -4.50
N LEU A 24 -2.72 -14.11 -3.44
CA LEU A 24 -3.65 -15.16 -3.05
C LEU A 24 -4.94 -14.59 -2.48
N SER A 25 -4.88 -13.58 -1.62
CA SER A 25 -6.07 -12.94 -1.06
C SER A 25 -6.97 -12.32 -2.15
N ARG A 26 -6.38 -11.71 -3.17
CA ARG A 26 -7.14 -11.08 -4.27
C ARG A 26 -7.80 -12.05 -5.24
N VAL A 27 -7.15 -13.17 -5.53
CA VAL A 27 -7.56 -14.09 -6.62
C VAL A 27 -8.14 -15.40 -6.08
N GLY A 28 -7.84 -15.74 -4.84
CA GLY A 28 -8.17 -17.00 -4.20
C GLY A 28 -7.12 -18.06 -4.48
N GLN A 29 -7.24 -18.80 -5.57
CA GLN A 29 -6.35 -19.94 -5.88
C GLN A 29 -5.40 -19.63 -7.02
N LEU A 30 -4.09 -19.79 -6.78
CA LEU A 30 -3.04 -19.52 -7.77
C LEU A 30 -1.98 -20.61 -7.81
N THR A 31 -1.40 -20.82 -9.00
CA THR A 31 -0.18 -21.61 -9.16
C THR A 31 1.07 -20.75 -8.88
N PRO A 32 2.22 -21.35 -8.51
CA PRO A 32 3.47 -20.60 -8.36
C PRO A 32 3.87 -19.81 -9.63
N THR A 33 3.56 -20.35 -10.80
CA THR A 33 3.82 -19.68 -12.08
C THR A 33 2.92 -18.46 -12.26
N SER A 34 1.63 -18.56 -11.92
CA SER A 34 0.70 -17.44 -11.99
C SER A 34 1.07 -16.33 -11.00
N ILE A 35 1.50 -16.69 -9.79
CA ILE A 35 2.01 -15.73 -8.80
C ILE A 35 3.26 -15.03 -9.33
N ALA A 36 4.22 -15.79 -9.90
CA ALA A 36 5.44 -15.23 -10.46
C ALA A 36 5.14 -14.21 -11.59
N GLN A 37 4.19 -14.53 -12.47
CA GLN A 37 3.76 -13.63 -13.55
C GLN A 37 3.10 -12.35 -13.01
N LYS A 38 2.27 -12.48 -11.97
CA LYS A 38 1.56 -11.33 -11.38
C LYS A 38 2.48 -10.40 -10.57
N THR A 39 3.46 -10.96 -9.90
CA THR A 39 4.32 -10.23 -8.95
C THR A 39 5.67 -9.83 -9.51
N GLY A 40 6.05 -10.31 -10.70
CA GLY A 40 7.41 -10.15 -11.23
C GLY A 40 8.49 -10.95 -10.48
N ILE A 41 8.13 -11.65 -9.42
CA ILE A 41 9.06 -12.46 -8.62
C ILE A 41 9.43 -13.73 -9.40
N ARG A 42 10.71 -14.07 -9.44
CA ARG A 42 11.15 -15.32 -10.09
C ARG A 42 10.53 -16.54 -9.43
N GLN A 43 10.00 -17.47 -10.23
CA GLN A 43 9.29 -18.67 -9.76
C GLN A 43 10.01 -19.48 -8.65
N PRO A 44 11.34 -19.66 -8.62
CA PRO A 44 12.00 -20.34 -7.52
C PRO A 44 11.83 -19.61 -6.17
N HIS A 45 11.83 -18.28 -6.17
CA HIS A 45 11.58 -17.49 -4.96
C HIS A 45 10.12 -17.61 -4.51
N VAL A 46 9.16 -17.55 -5.44
CA VAL A 46 7.74 -17.80 -5.14
C VAL A 46 7.55 -19.18 -4.51
N SER A 47 8.15 -20.22 -5.09
CA SER A 47 8.03 -21.59 -4.56
C SER A 47 8.60 -21.73 -3.15
N ARG A 48 9.73 -21.07 -2.87
CA ARG A 48 10.32 -21.04 -1.53
C ARG A 48 9.41 -20.29 -0.54
N THR A 49 8.93 -19.13 -0.93
CA THR A 49 8.03 -18.29 -0.12
C THR A 49 6.73 -19.03 0.20
N LEU A 50 6.12 -19.72 -0.76
CA LEU A 50 4.95 -20.56 -0.53
C LEU A 50 5.24 -21.69 0.47
N SER A 51 6.43 -22.28 0.44
CA SER A 51 6.83 -23.31 1.41
C SER A 51 6.98 -22.72 2.81
N GLU A 52 7.57 -21.54 2.95
CA GLU A 52 7.69 -20.80 4.20
C GLU A 52 6.31 -20.47 4.79
N LEU A 53 5.41 -19.90 3.96
CA LEU A 53 4.05 -19.55 4.37
C LEU A 53 3.20 -20.77 4.76
N ARG A 54 3.43 -21.93 4.10
CA ARG A 54 2.78 -23.19 4.49
C ARG A 54 3.26 -23.70 5.83
N GLN A 55 4.55 -23.58 6.15
CA GLN A 55 5.10 -23.98 7.44
C GLN A 55 4.49 -23.16 8.59
N GLU A 56 4.20 -21.90 8.35
CA GLU A 56 3.52 -21.00 9.28
C GLU A 56 1.98 -21.16 9.29
N GLY A 57 1.44 -22.05 8.46
CA GLY A 57 0.00 -22.32 8.40
C GLY A 57 -0.83 -21.23 7.71
N LEU A 58 -0.20 -20.28 7.03
CA LEU A 58 -0.85 -19.14 6.34
C LEU A 58 -1.40 -19.53 4.97
N VAL A 59 -0.79 -20.52 4.32
CA VAL A 59 -1.13 -20.98 2.98
C VAL A 59 -1.33 -22.49 2.97
N SER A 60 -2.31 -22.97 2.23
CA SER A 60 -2.57 -24.39 2.00
C SER A 60 -2.56 -24.74 0.52
N LEU A 61 -2.52 -26.05 0.22
CA LEU A 61 -2.75 -26.58 -1.11
C LEU A 61 -4.27 -26.73 -1.31
N ALA A 62 -4.79 -26.10 -2.35
CA ALA A 62 -6.20 -26.24 -2.78
C ALA A 62 -6.46 -27.54 -3.55
N VAL A 63 -5.43 -28.36 -3.78
CA VAL A 63 -5.51 -29.63 -4.51
C VAL A 63 -4.85 -30.74 -3.66
N PRO A 64 -5.21 -32.03 -3.87
CA PRO A 64 -4.61 -33.13 -3.13
C PRO A 64 -3.08 -33.17 -3.24
N GLU A 65 -2.39 -33.55 -2.15
CA GLU A 65 -0.91 -33.52 -2.06
C GLU A 65 -0.19 -34.43 -3.08
N ASP A 66 -0.85 -35.47 -3.55
CA ASP A 66 -0.36 -36.39 -4.57
C ASP A 66 -0.35 -35.79 -5.98
N GLN A 67 -1.00 -34.64 -6.18
CA GLN A 67 -0.96 -33.93 -7.45
C GLN A 67 0.33 -33.13 -7.59
N HIS A 68 1.28 -33.62 -8.40
CA HIS A 68 2.58 -32.96 -8.59
C HIS A 68 2.59 -31.86 -9.66
N LYS A 69 1.60 -31.82 -10.57
CA LYS A 69 1.49 -30.79 -11.63
C LYS A 69 0.31 -29.86 -11.37
N GLY A 70 0.53 -28.56 -11.56
CA GLY A 70 -0.54 -27.57 -11.43
C GLY A 70 -1.01 -27.35 -10.00
N ARG A 71 -0.10 -27.44 -9.02
CA ARG A 71 -0.42 -27.18 -7.61
C ARG A 71 -1.01 -25.80 -7.46
N LEU A 72 -2.24 -25.74 -6.96
CA LEU A 72 -2.93 -24.51 -6.58
C LEU A 72 -2.73 -24.28 -5.09
N TYR A 73 -2.44 -23.05 -4.75
CA TYR A 73 -2.28 -22.56 -3.38
C TYR A 73 -3.37 -21.56 -3.08
N GLU A 74 -3.82 -21.53 -1.84
CA GLU A 74 -4.81 -20.59 -1.30
C GLU A 74 -4.42 -20.17 0.11
N LEU A 75 -4.93 -19.04 0.59
CA LEU A 75 -4.80 -18.67 1.99
C LEU A 75 -5.65 -19.63 2.84
N THR A 76 -5.17 -19.95 4.02
CA THR A 76 -5.99 -20.59 5.05
C THR A 76 -6.89 -19.53 5.72
N GLU A 77 -7.88 -19.95 6.49
CA GLU A 77 -8.68 -19.03 7.31
C GLU A 77 -7.78 -18.17 8.22
N PHE A 78 -6.76 -18.78 8.81
CA PHE A 78 -5.75 -18.06 9.58
C PHE A 78 -4.91 -17.10 8.73
N GLY A 79 -4.56 -17.50 7.51
CA GLY A 79 -3.86 -16.64 6.54
C GLY A 79 -4.68 -15.43 6.13
N GLU A 80 -5.99 -15.59 5.92
CA GLU A 80 -6.91 -14.47 5.64
C GLU A 80 -7.05 -13.54 6.86
N GLU A 81 -7.17 -14.10 8.07
CA GLU A 81 -7.22 -13.31 9.31
C GLU A 81 -5.95 -12.49 9.49
N ILE A 82 -4.77 -13.11 9.36
CA ILE A 82 -3.47 -12.40 9.43
C ILE A 82 -3.37 -11.33 8.35
N TRP A 83 -3.76 -11.63 7.11
CA TRP A 83 -3.71 -10.67 6.02
C TRP A 83 -4.66 -9.49 6.24
N SER A 84 -5.90 -9.75 6.64
CA SER A 84 -6.86 -8.70 6.94
C SER A 84 -6.38 -7.76 8.05
N GLU A 85 -5.73 -8.30 9.07
CA GLU A 85 -5.14 -7.51 10.14
C GLU A 85 -3.81 -6.83 9.77
N THR A 86 -3.08 -7.39 8.79
CA THR A 86 -1.82 -6.84 8.28
C THR A 86 -2.08 -5.74 7.26
N ASN A 87 -3.13 -5.91 6.47
CA ASN A 87 -3.57 -4.96 5.44
C ASN A 87 -4.57 -3.93 5.99
N GLN A 88 -4.68 -3.80 7.31
CA GLN A 88 -5.44 -2.73 7.91
C GLN A 88 -4.80 -1.41 7.52
N ILE A 89 -5.55 -0.61 6.76
CA ILE A 89 -5.32 0.81 6.69
C ILE A 89 -5.50 1.31 8.12
N HIS A 90 -4.39 1.56 8.79
CA HIS A 90 -4.42 2.13 10.12
C HIS A 90 -4.95 3.56 10.01
N TRP A 91 -6.25 3.72 10.26
CA TRP A 91 -6.86 5.00 10.50
C TRP A 91 -6.27 5.56 11.81
N GLN A 92 -5.09 6.13 11.72
CA GLN A 92 -4.48 6.80 12.86
C GLN A 92 -5.13 8.18 13.00
N ASN A 93 -6.32 8.22 13.61
CA ASN A 93 -6.91 9.47 14.10
C ASN A 93 -6.15 10.02 15.33
N ASP A 94 -5.20 9.28 15.84
CA ASP A 94 -4.40 9.70 16.97
C ASP A 94 -3.13 10.40 16.46
N VAL A 95 -3.21 11.72 16.40
CA VAL A 95 -2.10 12.61 16.01
C VAL A 95 -0.83 12.32 16.82
N ALA A 96 -0.95 11.71 18.00
CA ALA A 96 0.19 11.35 18.85
C ALA A 96 1.03 10.21 18.27
N ASN A 97 0.45 9.34 17.44
CA ASN A 97 1.13 8.18 16.83
C ASN A 97 1.63 8.45 15.40
N ILE A 98 1.37 9.62 14.83
CA ILE A 98 1.89 10.01 13.53
C ILE A 98 3.39 10.32 13.66
N PRO A 99 4.29 9.79 12.82
CA PRO A 99 5.69 10.18 12.77
C PRO A 99 5.84 11.71 12.68
N SER A 100 6.86 12.29 13.32
CA SER A 100 7.04 13.75 13.43
C SER A 100 6.98 14.45 12.07
N THR A 101 7.67 13.90 11.09
CA THR A 101 7.71 14.39 9.70
C THR A 101 6.34 14.41 9.03
N HIS A 102 5.60 13.32 9.13
CA HIS A 102 4.26 13.25 8.52
C HIS A 102 3.26 14.17 9.23
N ARG A 103 3.46 14.42 10.51
CA ARG A 103 2.69 15.41 11.28
C ARG A 103 2.98 16.84 10.82
N GLU A 104 4.22 17.12 10.49
CA GLU A 104 4.66 18.40 9.93
C GLU A 104 4.04 18.62 8.54
N ILE A 105 4.04 17.60 7.68
CA ILE A 105 3.36 17.63 6.38
C ILE A 105 1.86 17.93 6.54
N VAL A 106 1.16 17.21 7.43
CA VAL A 106 -0.27 17.45 7.68
C VAL A 106 -0.50 18.88 8.16
N ALA A 107 0.33 19.38 9.07
CA ALA A 107 0.22 20.75 9.58
C ALA A 107 0.48 21.80 8.48
N HIS A 108 1.51 21.60 7.66
CA HIS A 108 1.81 22.47 6.51
C HIS A 108 0.66 22.51 5.50
N LEU A 109 0.14 21.34 5.11
CA LEU A 109 -1.00 21.26 4.19
C LEU A 109 -2.25 21.98 4.74
N HIS A 110 -2.53 21.85 6.02
CA HIS A 110 -3.65 22.57 6.65
C HIS A 110 -3.41 24.08 6.73
N GLN A 111 -2.16 24.51 6.95
CA GLN A 111 -1.82 25.93 6.97
C GLN A 111 -2.02 26.57 5.59
N GLU A 112 -1.59 25.90 4.52
CA GLU A 112 -1.65 26.43 3.15
C GLU A 112 -3.05 26.27 2.52
N LEU A 113 -3.74 25.16 2.77
CA LEU A 113 -4.94 24.78 2.04
C LEU A 113 -6.20 24.67 2.91
N GLY A 114 -6.05 24.59 4.23
CA GLY A 114 -7.15 24.51 5.19
C GLY A 114 -8.09 23.32 4.91
N GLU A 115 -9.39 23.60 4.89
CA GLU A 115 -10.46 22.61 4.66
C GLU A 115 -10.48 22.00 3.25
N LYS A 116 -9.64 22.50 2.35
CA LYS A 116 -9.53 21.93 0.99
C LYS A 116 -8.81 20.58 0.97
N VAL A 117 -8.03 20.28 2.02
CA VAL A 117 -7.38 18.98 2.19
C VAL A 117 -8.45 17.95 2.58
N THR A 118 -8.62 16.94 1.74
CA THR A 118 -9.61 15.87 1.97
C THR A 118 -9.02 14.63 2.62
N GLY A 119 -7.72 14.41 2.45
CA GLY A 119 -7.02 13.30 3.07
C GLY A 119 -5.51 13.38 2.88
N VAL A 120 -4.77 12.78 3.79
CA VAL A 120 -3.32 12.60 3.70
C VAL A 120 -2.99 11.17 4.15
N GLY A 121 -2.31 10.43 3.29
CA GLY A 121 -1.88 9.07 3.57
C GLY A 121 -0.45 8.81 3.12
N TYR A 122 0.19 7.82 3.70
CA TYR A 122 1.54 7.40 3.36
C TYR A 122 1.61 5.87 3.25
N TYR A 123 2.30 5.43 2.21
CA TYR A 123 2.68 4.03 2.02
C TYR A 123 4.18 3.90 2.18
N ASP A 124 4.64 3.02 3.08
CA ASP A 124 6.05 2.83 3.43
C ASP A 124 6.68 1.60 2.74
N GLY A 125 6.07 1.11 1.66
CA GLY A 125 6.47 -0.14 1.00
C GLY A 125 5.82 -1.39 1.60
N SER A 126 5.14 -1.26 2.74
CA SER A 126 4.48 -2.38 3.43
C SER A 126 3.06 -2.05 3.89
N THR A 127 2.85 -0.88 4.43
CA THR A 127 1.61 -0.48 5.10
C THR A 127 1.15 0.90 4.61
N VAL A 128 -0.14 1.04 4.37
CA VAL A 128 -0.77 2.35 4.14
C VAL A 128 -1.25 2.91 5.47
N SER A 129 -0.78 4.09 5.81
CA SER A 129 -1.22 4.86 6.98
C SER A 129 -1.97 6.11 6.54
N MET A 130 -3.20 6.28 7.00
CA MET A 130 -3.96 7.51 6.78
C MET A 130 -3.76 8.43 7.98
N TYR A 131 -3.12 9.57 7.77
CA TYR A 131 -2.81 10.54 8.82
C TYR A 131 -3.89 11.60 9.02
N TYR A 132 -4.60 11.91 7.97
CA TYR A 132 -5.71 12.85 7.98
C TYR A 132 -6.79 12.40 7.01
N PHE A 133 -8.04 12.63 7.42
CA PHE A 133 -9.19 12.36 6.59
C PHE A 133 -10.36 13.26 6.98
N HIS A 134 -10.79 14.10 6.06
CA HIS A 134 -11.86 15.06 6.30
C HIS A 134 -13.19 14.35 6.60
N ASP A 135 -13.93 14.85 7.60
CA ASP A 135 -15.17 14.21 8.06
C ASP A 135 -16.22 14.01 6.97
N GLN A 136 -16.34 14.94 6.02
CA GLN A 136 -17.25 14.77 4.88
C GLN A 136 -16.90 13.55 4.03
N MET A 137 -15.61 13.26 3.86
CA MET A 137 -15.14 12.11 3.12
C MET A 137 -15.43 10.81 3.88
N ARG A 138 -15.31 10.80 5.20
CA ARG A 138 -15.67 9.65 6.06
C ARG A 138 -17.14 9.28 5.96
N HIS A 139 -18.02 10.26 5.79
CA HIS A 139 -19.45 10.02 5.61
C HIS A 139 -19.80 9.57 4.19
N LYS A 140 -18.98 9.93 3.21
CA LYS A 140 -19.23 9.66 1.79
C LYS A 140 -18.71 8.29 1.34
N TYR A 141 -17.59 7.84 1.88
CA TYR A 141 -16.93 6.60 1.48
C TYR A 141 -16.84 5.62 2.62
N SER A 142 -17.10 4.34 2.34
CA SER A 142 -16.88 3.26 3.30
C SER A 142 -15.39 2.95 3.44
N GLU A 143 -15.02 2.33 4.56
CA GLU A 143 -13.66 1.85 4.80
C GLU A 143 -13.20 0.89 3.69
N GLU A 144 -14.07 -0.01 3.23
CA GLU A 144 -13.80 -0.94 2.12
C GLU A 144 -13.46 -0.21 0.81
N GLN A 145 -14.15 0.88 0.49
CA GLN A 145 -13.86 1.70 -0.69
C GLN A 145 -12.49 2.37 -0.61
N PHE A 146 -12.09 2.75 0.60
CA PHE A 146 -10.78 3.31 0.85
C PHE A 146 -9.66 2.30 0.71
N VAL A 147 -9.84 1.12 1.33
CA VAL A 147 -8.93 -0.02 1.18
C VAL A 147 -8.69 -0.30 -0.30
N LYS A 148 -9.77 -0.44 -1.06
CA LYS A 148 -9.71 -0.70 -2.49
C LYS A 148 -8.99 0.40 -3.29
N SER A 149 -9.22 1.68 -2.94
CA SER A 149 -8.53 2.80 -3.60
C SER A 149 -7.03 2.79 -3.29
N SER A 150 -6.64 2.48 -2.07
CA SER A 150 -5.23 2.39 -1.66
C SER A 150 -4.54 1.19 -2.31
N GLU A 151 -5.20 0.06 -2.42
CA GLU A 151 -4.70 -1.12 -3.15
C GLU A 151 -4.42 -0.81 -4.62
N THR A 152 -5.31 -0.04 -5.27
CA THR A 152 -5.09 0.41 -6.65
C THR A 152 -3.84 1.28 -6.76
N LEU A 153 -3.62 2.21 -5.82
CA LEU A 153 -2.41 3.03 -5.78
C LEU A 153 -1.14 2.19 -5.60
N ILE A 154 -1.17 1.19 -4.73
CA ILE A 154 -0.04 0.29 -4.50
C ILE A 154 0.25 -0.52 -5.78
N GLU A 155 -0.78 -0.95 -6.50
CA GLU A 155 -0.61 -1.64 -7.78
C GLU A 155 0.05 -0.72 -8.81
N GLU A 156 -0.45 0.51 -8.96
CA GLU A 156 0.11 1.52 -9.86
C GLU A 156 1.58 1.80 -9.51
N PHE A 157 1.90 1.99 -8.24
CA PHE A 157 3.26 2.18 -7.74
C PHE A 157 4.19 1.00 -8.08
N SER A 158 3.71 -0.24 -7.92
CA SER A 158 4.49 -1.44 -8.21
C SER A 158 4.78 -1.64 -9.71
N HIS A 159 4.03 -0.97 -10.57
CA HIS A 159 4.16 -0.99 -12.02
C HIS A 159 4.77 0.30 -12.59
N THR A 160 5.25 1.22 -11.75
CA THR A 160 5.93 2.43 -12.23
C THR A 160 7.11 2.01 -13.11
N ASP A 161 7.00 2.39 -14.38
CA ASP A 161 7.71 1.79 -15.51
C ASP A 161 9.22 2.03 -15.41
N THR A 162 9.97 0.97 -15.13
CA THR A 162 11.43 0.99 -15.07
C THR A 162 12.07 1.35 -16.43
N GLU A 163 11.43 1.02 -17.57
CA GLU A 163 11.96 1.37 -18.89
C GLU A 163 11.86 2.88 -19.15
N ALA A 164 10.76 3.53 -18.75
CA ALA A 164 10.64 4.98 -18.85
C ALA A 164 11.63 5.68 -17.91
N ALA A 165 11.83 5.18 -16.70
CA ALA A 165 12.77 5.73 -15.74
C ALA A 165 14.23 5.70 -16.25
N GLU A 166 14.63 4.68 -16.99
CA GLU A 166 15.96 4.61 -17.63
C GLU A 166 16.20 5.69 -18.68
N ILE A 167 15.12 6.20 -19.31
CA ILE A 167 15.21 7.17 -20.41
C ILE A 167 15.04 8.60 -19.92
N VAL A 168 14.01 8.84 -19.07
CA VAL A 168 13.60 10.20 -18.67
C VAL A 168 13.88 10.54 -17.21
N GLY A 169 14.36 9.56 -16.43
CA GLY A 169 14.60 9.71 -14.99
C GLY A 169 13.41 9.23 -14.16
N GLU A 170 13.62 9.16 -12.85
CA GLU A 170 12.65 8.66 -11.89
C GLU A 170 11.38 9.50 -11.81
N LEU A 171 10.23 8.85 -11.71
CA LEU A 171 8.96 9.50 -11.48
C LEU A 171 8.93 10.08 -10.05
N ARG A 172 8.84 11.40 -9.96
CA ARG A 172 8.87 12.10 -8.67
C ARG A 172 7.49 12.33 -8.06
N TYR A 173 6.49 12.60 -8.90
CA TYR A 173 5.12 12.79 -8.47
C TYR A 173 4.13 12.68 -9.62
N GLU A 174 2.87 12.47 -9.28
CA GLU A 174 1.72 12.51 -10.18
C GLU A 174 0.61 13.41 -9.62
N VAL A 175 -0.14 14.05 -10.52
CA VAL A 175 -1.37 14.75 -10.18
C VAL A 175 -2.51 14.13 -10.98
N GLN A 176 -3.47 13.57 -10.28
CA GLN A 176 -4.64 12.92 -10.85
C GLN A 176 -5.89 13.74 -10.53
N SER A 177 -6.63 14.15 -11.56
CA SER A 177 -7.84 14.94 -11.39
C SER A 177 -9.07 14.08 -11.63
N PHE A 178 -9.91 13.94 -10.61
CA PHE A 178 -11.19 13.27 -10.65
C PHE A 178 -12.33 14.29 -10.55
N THR A 179 -13.54 13.90 -10.88
CA THR A 179 -14.72 14.77 -10.78
C THR A 179 -15.01 15.27 -9.38
N GLU A 180 -14.58 14.51 -8.36
CA GLU A 180 -14.92 14.76 -6.97
C GLU A 180 -13.74 15.23 -6.11
N LEU A 181 -12.53 14.89 -6.52
CA LEU A 181 -11.29 15.27 -5.83
C LEU A 181 -10.11 15.32 -6.80
N ASN A 182 -9.10 16.07 -6.43
CA ASN A 182 -7.77 15.95 -7.02
C ASN A 182 -6.88 15.12 -6.06
N ARG A 183 -6.03 14.29 -6.61
CA ARG A 183 -5.06 13.48 -5.87
C ARG A 183 -3.65 13.80 -6.32
N ILE A 184 -2.77 14.08 -5.38
CA ILE A 184 -1.33 14.19 -5.59
C ILE A 184 -0.70 12.94 -4.99
N VAL A 185 0.20 12.31 -5.73
CA VAL A 185 1.04 11.21 -5.25
C VAL A 185 2.48 11.65 -5.38
N ILE A 186 3.21 11.67 -4.27
CA ILE A 186 4.64 12.04 -4.22
C ILE A 186 5.41 10.77 -3.87
N TYR A 187 6.27 10.36 -4.78
CA TYR A 187 7.08 9.15 -4.65
C TYR A 187 8.34 9.39 -3.81
N SER A 188 8.70 8.41 -3.01
CA SER A 188 9.92 8.37 -2.18
C SER A 188 10.54 6.98 -2.24
N ASP A 189 11.75 6.81 -1.70
CA ASP A 189 12.40 5.51 -1.63
C ASP A 189 11.53 4.47 -0.89
N GLY A 190 11.03 3.51 -1.67
CA GLY A 190 10.22 2.40 -1.17
C GLY A 190 8.76 2.71 -0.83
N GLY A 191 8.26 3.95 -1.09
CA GLY A 191 6.90 4.31 -0.75
C GLY A 191 6.36 5.53 -1.48
N PHE A 192 5.22 6.05 -1.00
CA PHE A 192 4.63 7.28 -1.52
C PHE A 192 3.75 7.99 -0.49
N LEU A 193 3.72 9.32 -0.58
CA LEU A 193 2.75 10.18 0.09
C LEU A 193 1.57 10.43 -0.86
N THR A 194 0.34 10.29 -0.39
CA THR A 194 -0.87 10.66 -1.13
C THR A 194 -1.60 11.80 -0.43
N ILE A 195 -2.00 12.80 -1.20
CA ILE A 195 -2.73 13.97 -0.73
C ILE A 195 -4.01 14.10 -1.54
N GLY A 196 -5.15 14.05 -0.88
CA GLY A 196 -6.45 14.33 -1.46
C GLY A 196 -6.82 15.80 -1.28
N LEU A 197 -7.33 16.43 -2.33
CA LEU A 197 -7.80 17.81 -2.32
C LEU A 197 -9.20 17.89 -2.92
N GLN A 198 -9.99 18.86 -2.50
CA GLN A 198 -11.28 19.16 -3.15
C GLN A 198 -11.07 19.45 -4.64
N SER A 199 -11.95 18.96 -5.51
CA SER A 199 -11.82 19.11 -6.98
C SER A 199 -11.76 20.57 -7.46
N GLU A 200 -12.38 21.48 -6.73
CA GLU A 200 -12.41 22.91 -7.03
C GLU A 200 -11.14 23.64 -6.57
N CYS A 201 -10.23 22.94 -5.91
CA CYS A 201 -9.00 23.52 -5.40
C CYS A 201 -8.06 23.87 -6.56
N GLN A 202 -7.89 25.17 -6.81
CA GLN A 202 -6.92 25.69 -7.76
C GLN A 202 -5.73 26.26 -7.00
N PHE A 203 -4.55 25.72 -7.22
CA PHE A 203 -3.30 26.24 -6.67
C PHE A 203 -2.09 25.71 -7.46
N GLU A 204 -0.90 26.26 -7.15
CA GLU A 204 0.33 25.87 -7.81
C GLU A 204 0.90 24.57 -7.23
N TYR A 205 0.54 23.43 -7.84
CA TYR A 205 1.00 22.09 -7.42
C TYR A 205 2.53 21.98 -7.23
N PRO A 206 3.38 22.55 -8.11
CA PRO A 206 4.83 22.37 -7.97
C PRO A 206 5.38 22.87 -6.63
N SER A 207 4.96 24.05 -6.17
CA SER A 207 5.44 24.61 -4.89
C SER A 207 5.06 23.71 -3.70
N LEU A 208 3.80 23.29 -3.62
CA LEU A 208 3.34 22.41 -2.55
C LEU A 208 4.09 21.07 -2.53
N ILE A 209 4.35 20.51 -3.73
CA ILE A 209 5.07 19.25 -3.86
C ILE A 209 6.52 19.40 -3.39
N GLU A 210 7.19 20.49 -3.78
CA GLU A 210 8.54 20.79 -3.35
C GLU A 210 8.63 20.95 -1.83
N ASP A 211 7.69 21.64 -1.20
CA ASP A 211 7.61 21.78 0.26
C ASP A 211 7.43 20.43 0.96
N CYS A 212 6.49 19.60 0.49
CA CYS A 212 6.27 18.27 1.03
C CYS A 212 7.51 17.36 0.85
N GLN A 213 8.19 17.44 -0.31
CA GLN A 213 9.41 16.67 -0.56
C GLN A 213 10.55 17.12 0.35
N SER A 214 10.69 18.43 0.60
CA SER A 214 11.69 18.95 1.54
C SER A 214 11.48 18.39 2.94
N ILE A 215 10.25 18.42 3.44
CA ILE A 215 9.91 17.87 4.76
C ILE A 215 10.19 16.36 4.83
N LEU A 216 9.88 15.59 3.76
CA LEU A 216 10.16 14.16 3.71
C LEU A 216 11.67 13.85 3.75
N ASN A 217 12.47 14.64 3.05
CA ASN A 217 13.92 14.43 2.95
C ASN A 217 14.67 14.82 4.23
N ASP A 218 14.25 15.90 4.90
CA ASP A 218 14.85 16.38 6.15
C ASP A 218 14.74 15.36 7.30
N ALA A 219 13.82 14.41 7.19
CA ALA A 219 13.63 13.34 8.18
C ALA A 219 14.49 12.09 7.92
N SER A 220 15.14 12.02 6.78
CA SER A 220 15.95 10.86 6.39
C SER A 220 17.43 11.04 6.78
N GLU A 221 17.82 12.22 7.34
CA GLU A 221 19.11 12.51 7.93
C GLU A 221 19.09 12.37 9.46
#